data_841ed74e5f4da8b972200ae1009af71b
#
_entry.id   841ed74e5f4da8b972200ae1009af71b
#
_cell.length_a   1.000
_cell.length_b   1.000
_cell.length_c   1.000
_cell.angle_alpha   90.00
_cell.angle_beta   90.00
_cell.angle_gamma   90.00
#
_symmetry.space_group_name_H-M   'P 1'
#
loop_
_entity.id
_entity.type
_entity.pdbx_description
1 polymer ?
#
loop_
_entity_poly.entity_id
_entity_poly.type
_entity_poly.pdbx_seq_one_letter_code
_entity_poly.pdbx_strand_id
1 'polypeptide(L)'
;MNWRKSTKMYKYRIIIEPLAEEDIIRNAEYIAYEKKSPKTTRSLLKGLRKEIGSLSINPQRHMFDEDEDLANLEVRKHYYKNYKIFYIVDKTKMTVYILRVLHMLVDSKALLLRI
;
A
#
# COMPACT_ATOMS: atom_id res chain seq x y z
N MET A 1 7.41 25.76 -27.89
CA MET A 1 6.84 25.41 -26.59
C MET A 1 7.24 24.00 -26.19
N ASN A 2 7.69 23.85 -25.00
CA ASN A 2 8.08 22.53 -24.52
C ASN A 2 6.90 21.88 -23.78
N TRP A 3 5.98 21.31 -24.57
CA TRP A 3 4.78 20.68 -24.03
C TRP A 3 5.09 19.49 -23.11
N ARG A 4 6.30 18.90 -23.24
CA ARG A 4 6.68 17.77 -22.38
C ARG A 4 6.71 18.13 -20.91
N LYS A 5 6.99 19.39 -20.59
CA LYS A 5 6.97 19.85 -19.20
C LYS A 5 5.57 19.83 -18.62
N SER A 6 4.55 20.09 -19.46
CA SER A 6 3.17 20.08 -18.99
C SER A 6 2.63 18.66 -18.79
N THR A 7 3.31 17.65 -19.35
CA THR A 7 2.94 16.24 -19.16
C THR A 7 3.81 15.55 -18.14
N LYS A 8 4.72 16.30 -17.52
CA LYS A 8 5.61 15.73 -16.50
C LYS A 8 4.80 15.23 -15.31
N MET A 9 5.01 13.98 -14.97
CA MET A 9 4.34 13.38 -13.82
C MET A 9 5.07 13.77 -12.55
N TYR A 10 4.31 14.23 -11.56
CA TYR A 10 4.85 14.57 -10.25
C TYR A 10 4.86 13.34 -9.38
N LYS A 11 5.97 13.11 -8.70
CA LYS A 11 6.09 12.00 -7.78
C LYS A 11 5.59 12.40 -6.41
N TYR A 12 4.74 11.57 -5.87
CA TYR A 12 4.30 11.68 -4.48
C TYR A 12 5.34 11.03 -3.57
N ARG A 13 5.50 11.61 -2.42
CA ARG A 13 6.31 11.01 -1.37
C ARG A 13 5.55 9.82 -0.78
N ILE A 14 6.27 8.75 -0.46
CA ILE A 14 5.66 7.58 0.17
C ILE A 14 6.09 7.55 1.63
N ILE A 15 5.12 7.51 2.52
CA ILE A 15 5.37 7.32 3.95
C ILE A 15 4.68 6.02 4.35
N ILE A 16 5.46 5.07 4.83
CA ILE A 16 4.92 3.81 5.33
C ILE A 16 4.72 3.97 6.83
N GLU A 17 3.45 3.94 7.26
CA GLU A 17 3.13 4.09 8.67
C GLU A 17 3.72 2.93 9.47
N PRO A 18 4.02 3.13 10.76
CA PRO A 18 4.63 2.09 11.58
C PRO A 18 3.88 0.77 11.59
N LEU A 19 2.55 0.82 11.66
CA LEU A 19 1.74 -0.41 11.63
C LEU A 19 1.85 -1.14 10.30
N ALA A 20 1.95 -0.38 9.20
CA ALA A 20 2.12 -0.99 7.88
C ALA A 20 3.50 -1.65 7.77
N GLU A 21 4.54 -1.02 8.30
CA GLU A 21 5.87 -1.63 8.31
C GLU A 21 5.88 -2.91 9.14
N GLU A 22 5.21 -2.92 10.29
CA GLU A 22 5.06 -4.13 11.09
C GLU A 22 4.31 -5.21 10.34
N ASP A 23 3.27 -4.84 9.59
CA ASP A 23 2.52 -5.78 8.76
C ASP A 23 3.42 -6.45 7.72
N ILE A 24 4.25 -5.66 7.04
CA ILE A 24 5.15 -6.18 6.02
C ILE A 24 6.09 -7.21 6.62
N ILE A 25 6.69 -6.88 7.75
CA ILE A 25 7.63 -7.77 8.44
C ILE A 25 6.92 -9.03 8.91
N ARG A 26 5.75 -8.89 9.52
CA ARG A 26 4.98 -10.03 10.03
C ARG A 26 4.57 -10.97 8.91
N ASN A 27 4.12 -10.43 7.78
CA ASN A 27 3.75 -11.25 6.63
C ASN A 27 4.97 -11.99 6.07
N ALA A 28 6.13 -11.33 6.04
CA ALA A 28 7.36 -11.96 5.59
C ALA A 28 7.80 -13.08 6.53
N GLU A 29 7.72 -12.85 7.85
CA GLU A 29 8.06 -13.87 8.84
C GLU A 29 7.14 -15.08 8.73
N TYR A 30 5.85 -14.84 8.50
CA TYR A 30 4.89 -15.93 8.32
C TYR A 30 5.25 -16.78 7.10
N ILE A 31 5.57 -16.15 5.98
CA ILE A 31 5.96 -16.86 4.77
C ILE A 31 7.28 -17.59 4.95
N ALA A 32 8.23 -16.99 5.67
CA ALA A 32 9.50 -17.65 5.98
C ALA A 32 9.27 -18.96 6.75
N TYR A 33 8.36 -18.91 7.71
CA TYR A 33 8.01 -20.08 8.51
C TYR A 33 7.29 -21.14 7.67
N GLU A 34 6.26 -20.73 6.90
CA GLU A 34 5.44 -21.64 6.11
C GLU A 34 6.21 -22.28 4.95
N LYS A 35 6.96 -21.50 4.21
CA LYS A 35 7.62 -21.97 3.00
C LYS A 35 9.04 -22.44 3.24
N LYS A 36 9.64 -22.04 4.36
CA LYS A 36 11.03 -22.37 4.69
C LYS A 36 11.99 -22.10 3.52
N SER A 37 11.69 -21.03 2.78
CA SER A 37 12.47 -20.63 1.62
C SER A 37 12.86 -19.16 1.72
N PRO A 38 14.13 -18.87 1.99
CA PRO A 38 14.61 -17.48 2.02
C PRO A 38 14.36 -16.76 0.71
N LYS A 39 14.45 -17.47 -0.40
CA LYS A 39 14.19 -16.90 -1.72
C LYS A 39 12.75 -16.41 -1.85
N THR A 40 11.79 -17.21 -1.42
CA THR A 40 10.37 -16.85 -1.47
C THR A 40 10.09 -15.65 -0.59
N THR A 41 10.67 -15.62 0.60
CA THR A 41 10.50 -14.50 1.54
C THR A 41 11.07 -13.21 0.97
N ARG A 42 12.27 -13.25 0.41
CA ARG A 42 12.88 -12.07 -0.20
C ARG A 42 12.06 -11.58 -1.40
N SER A 43 11.53 -12.51 -2.20
CA SER A 43 10.71 -12.17 -3.34
C SER A 43 9.42 -11.44 -2.91
N LEU A 44 8.79 -11.90 -1.84
CA LEU A 44 7.60 -11.25 -1.29
C LEU A 44 7.92 -9.83 -0.82
N LEU A 45 8.98 -9.67 -0.01
CA LEU A 45 9.38 -8.37 0.49
C LEU A 45 9.67 -7.40 -0.65
N LYS A 46 10.46 -7.85 -1.62
CA LYS A 46 10.83 -7.03 -2.76
C LYS A 46 9.61 -6.62 -3.57
N GLY A 47 8.70 -7.56 -3.78
CA GLY A 47 7.47 -7.31 -4.53
C GLY A 47 6.55 -6.31 -3.82
N LEU A 48 6.34 -6.48 -2.51
CA LEU A 48 5.52 -5.55 -1.74
C LEU A 48 6.10 -4.14 -1.77
N ARG A 49 7.42 -4.01 -1.56
CA ARG A 49 8.04 -2.69 -1.55
C ARG A 49 8.00 -2.05 -2.94
N LYS A 50 8.12 -2.83 -3.99
CA LYS A 50 8.00 -2.33 -5.36
C LYS A 50 6.59 -1.82 -5.64
N GLU A 51 5.57 -2.57 -5.22
CA GLU A 51 4.17 -2.18 -5.41
C GLU A 51 3.85 -0.92 -4.62
N ILE A 52 4.32 -0.84 -3.39
CA ILE A 52 4.15 0.36 -2.57
C ILE A 52 4.83 1.56 -3.26
N GLY A 53 6.05 1.37 -3.73
CA GLY A 53 6.79 2.43 -4.41
C GLY A 53 6.10 2.91 -5.68
N SER A 54 5.38 2.03 -6.37
CA SER A 54 4.65 2.39 -7.59
C SER A 54 3.55 3.41 -7.34
N LEU A 55 3.09 3.54 -6.10
CA LEU A 55 2.07 4.51 -5.75
C LEU A 55 2.58 5.95 -5.71
N SER A 56 3.88 6.15 -5.92
CA SER A 56 4.45 7.49 -6.04
C SER A 56 3.97 8.21 -7.28
N ILE A 57 3.49 7.47 -8.28
CA ILE A 57 3.02 8.06 -9.54
C ILE A 57 1.54 7.72 -9.70
N ASN A 58 0.74 8.77 -9.87
CA ASN A 58 -0.71 8.64 -10.05
C ASN A 58 -1.37 7.74 -8.99
N PRO A 59 -1.20 8.07 -7.70
CA PRO A 59 -1.73 7.20 -6.62
C PRO A 59 -3.25 7.14 -6.57
N GLN A 60 -3.95 8.06 -7.27
CA GLN A 60 -5.41 8.04 -7.31
C GLN A 60 -5.96 7.03 -8.32
N ARG A 61 -5.10 6.28 -9.02
CA ARG A 61 -5.54 5.30 -10.02
C ARG A 61 -6.34 4.14 -9.45
N HIS A 62 -6.14 3.84 -8.16
CA HIS A 62 -6.93 2.81 -7.47
C HIS A 62 -8.10 3.46 -6.77
N MET A 63 -9.24 2.79 -6.78
CA MET A 63 -10.46 3.32 -6.22
C MET A 63 -10.45 3.31 -4.69
N PHE A 64 -11.34 4.11 -4.10
CA PHE A 64 -11.61 4.00 -2.68
C PHE A 64 -12.12 2.61 -2.36
N ASP A 65 -11.93 2.18 -1.10
CA ASP A 65 -12.47 0.91 -0.65
C ASP A 65 -13.98 0.87 -0.84
N GLU A 66 -14.51 -0.31 -1.15
CA GLU A 66 -15.95 -0.47 -1.33
C GLU A 66 -16.73 -0.38 -0.02
N ASP A 67 -16.08 -0.50 1.12
CA ASP A 67 -16.71 -0.27 2.41
C ASP A 67 -17.00 1.23 2.57
N GLU A 68 -18.23 1.57 2.91
CA GLU A 68 -18.67 2.96 2.95
C GLU A 68 -17.87 3.78 3.97
N ASP A 69 -17.62 3.22 5.15
CA ASP A 69 -16.88 3.95 6.19
C ASP A 69 -15.45 4.23 5.76
N LEU A 70 -14.81 3.24 5.13
CA LEU A 70 -13.46 3.42 4.64
C LEU A 70 -13.41 4.37 3.45
N ALA A 71 -14.41 4.30 2.57
CA ALA A 71 -14.52 5.22 1.44
C ALA A 71 -14.70 6.66 1.92
N ASN A 72 -15.48 6.87 2.97
CA ASN A 72 -15.69 8.20 3.56
C ASN A 72 -14.39 8.77 4.15
N LEU A 73 -13.48 7.91 4.56
CA LEU A 73 -12.15 8.31 5.01
C LEU A 73 -11.16 8.41 3.86
N GLU A 74 -11.64 8.20 2.62
CA GLU A 74 -10.85 8.24 1.40
C GLU A 74 -9.72 7.21 1.37
N VAL A 75 -9.94 6.07 2.02
CA VAL A 75 -8.98 4.96 2.01
C VAL A 75 -9.06 4.25 0.67
N ARG A 76 -7.92 4.16 0.00
CA ARG A 76 -7.79 3.44 -1.27
C ARG A 76 -7.14 2.09 -1.00
N LYS A 77 -7.35 1.16 -1.93
CA LYS A 77 -6.88 -0.20 -1.78
C LYS A 77 -6.22 -0.66 -3.07
N HIS A 78 -5.02 -1.20 -2.95
CA HIS A 78 -4.28 -1.79 -4.06
C HIS A 78 -3.93 -3.23 -3.71
N TYR A 79 -4.29 -4.15 -4.60
CA TYR A 79 -4.00 -5.56 -4.39
C TYR A 79 -2.63 -5.92 -4.95
N TYR A 80 -1.90 -6.73 -4.19
CA TYR A 80 -0.69 -7.37 -4.67
C TYR A 80 -0.69 -8.81 -4.18
N LYS A 81 -0.81 -9.77 -5.12
CA LYS A 81 -0.95 -11.19 -4.79
C LYS A 81 -2.09 -11.36 -3.78
N ASN A 82 -1.82 -12.00 -2.65
CA ASN A 82 -2.84 -12.25 -1.62
C ASN A 82 -2.87 -11.15 -0.55
N TYR A 83 -2.37 -9.97 -0.86
CA TYR A 83 -2.27 -8.87 0.10
C TYR A 83 -3.02 -7.65 -0.39
N LYS A 84 -3.52 -6.89 0.57
CA LYS A 84 -4.19 -5.61 0.34
C LYS A 84 -3.34 -4.51 0.93
N ILE A 85 -3.00 -3.52 0.11
CA ILE A 85 -2.24 -2.35 0.53
C ILE A 85 -3.24 -1.21 0.67
N PHE A 86 -3.46 -0.77 1.90
CA PHE A 86 -4.38 0.34 2.19
C PHE A 86 -3.62 1.63 2.32
N TYR A 87 -4.09 2.68 1.65
CA TYR A 87 -3.39 3.95 1.67
C TYR A 87 -4.34 5.12 1.49
N ILE A 88 -3.89 6.30 1.89
CA ILE A 88 -4.57 7.57 1.62
C ILE A 88 -3.62 8.49 0.88
N VAL A 89 -4.19 9.41 0.11
CA VAL A 89 -3.42 10.36 -0.69
C VAL A 89 -3.69 11.77 -0.19
N ASP A 90 -2.65 12.46 0.20
CA ASP A 90 -2.73 13.88 0.54
C ASP A 90 -2.19 14.68 -0.64
N LYS A 91 -3.08 15.22 -1.45
CA LYS A 91 -2.70 15.97 -2.66
C LYS A 91 -1.97 17.26 -2.34
N THR A 92 -2.34 17.90 -1.25
CA THR A 92 -1.74 19.16 -0.85
C THR A 92 -0.27 18.97 -0.51
N LYS A 93 0.03 17.91 0.22
CA LYS A 93 1.40 17.58 0.61
C LYS A 93 2.11 16.69 -0.39
N MET A 94 1.44 16.29 -1.47
CA MET A 94 1.99 15.36 -2.45
C MET A 94 2.57 14.12 -1.76
N THR A 95 1.79 13.52 -0.86
CA THR A 95 2.24 12.42 -0.01
C THR A 95 1.21 11.31 0.00
N VAL A 96 1.70 10.07 -0.08
CA VAL A 96 0.90 8.86 0.08
C VAL A 96 1.28 8.23 1.41
N TYR A 97 0.28 7.97 2.24
CA TYR A 97 0.48 7.29 3.52
C TYR A 97 0.00 5.86 3.39
N ILE A 98 0.91 4.91 3.56
CA ILE A 98 0.56 3.50 3.58
C ILE A 98 0.12 3.15 5.00
N LEU A 99 -1.16 2.81 5.14
CA LEU A 99 -1.78 2.59 6.46
C LEU A 99 -1.59 1.18 6.97
N ARG A 100 -1.87 0.20 6.13
CA ARG A 100 -1.77 -1.21 6.49
C ARG A 100 -1.43 -2.05 5.26
N VAL A 101 -0.81 -3.20 5.48
CA VAL A 101 -0.57 -4.21 4.44
C VAL A 101 -1.05 -5.54 5.00
N LEU A 102 -2.24 -5.97 4.60
CA LEU A 102 -2.94 -7.07 5.23
C LEU A 102 -3.20 -8.20 4.23
N HIS A 103 -3.20 -9.44 4.74
CA HIS A 103 -3.60 -10.58 3.94
C HIS A 103 -5.09 -10.45 3.57
N MET A 104 -5.48 -10.95 2.39
CA MET A 104 -6.86 -10.84 1.88
C MET A 104 -7.91 -11.41 2.84
N LEU A 105 -7.55 -12.40 3.64
CA LEU A 105 -8.50 -13.09 4.52
C LEU A 105 -8.70 -12.39 5.87
N VAL A 106 -7.93 -11.34 6.14
CA VAL A 106 -8.04 -10.60 7.40
C VAL A 106 -9.20 -9.62 7.31
N ASP A 107 -9.93 -9.44 8.42
CA ASP A 107 -10.96 -8.42 8.52
C ASP A 107 -10.30 -7.04 8.58
N SER A 108 -10.11 -6.46 7.42
CA SER A 108 -9.38 -5.19 7.26
C SER A 108 -10.09 -4.03 7.91
N LYS A 109 -11.43 -3.99 7.82
CA LYS A 109 -12.22 -2.89 8.36
C LYS A 109 -12.02 -2.76 9.86
N ALA A 110 -12.08 -3.88 10.57
CA ALA A 110 -11.89 -3.88 12.03
C ALA A 110 -10.52 -3.30 12.41
N LEU A 111 -9.48 -3.66 11.66
CA LEU A 111 -8.13 -3.19 11.94
C LEU A 111 -7.93 -1.72 11.58
N LEU A 112 -8.51 -1.27 10.46
CA LEU A 112 -8.34 0.11 10.00
C LEU A 112 -9.13 1.10 10.85
N LEU A 113 -10.29 0.70 11.37
CA LEU A 113 -11.15 1.59 12.16
C LEU A 113 -10.85 1.54 13.66
N ARG A 114 -9.89 0.74 14.09
CA ARG A 114 -9.52 0.65 15.52
C ARG A 114 -8.65 1.80 16.00
N ILE A 115 -8.31 2.66 15.15
CA ILE A 115 -7.37 3.74 15.45
C ILE A 115 -7.99 4.75 16.41
#